data_1047d11b4e0c6563acc25f510867ec23
#
_entry.id   1047d11b4e0c6563acc25f510867ec23
#
_cell.length_a   1.000
_cell.length_b   1.000
_cell.length_c   1.000
_cell.angle_alpha   90.00
_cell.angle_beta   90.00
_cell.angle_gamma   90.00
#
_symmetry.space_group_name_H-M   'P 1'
#
loop_
_entity.id
_entity.type
_entity.pdbx_description
1 polymer ?
#
loop_
_entity_poly.entity_id
_entity_poly.type
_entity_poly.pdbx_seq_one_letter_code
_entity_poly.pdbx_strand_id
1 'polypeptide(L)'
;MPLRSETVSKVSPTALRKSLITLKSKVETESVKCILVVKKRCILYLQEKYSCIAKLTMGDEDNSLISIPQAILDRLTRVDMPKVRGIAKSEEMIEVAGVSIPVYECETLVLGSGAAGMRAAVELKRRGVDVLVASTGLFAGTSACSGSDKQTLYTASTDYKGDNFVSYAKGLCSGGAMNFSTAYIEAVGSVDALGGLLYMGLPLPHDENGAILRYQTDHDEAGRATSCGPRTSKLMVKVLFEEAITLGMRILPSCSVIRILKHSIDGTEQVYGAIALHRDEERNAYGMIFIECTHIVIATGGPGELYRDSVYPRHCHGGLGLALEAGLELCNLTE
;
A
#
# COMPACT_ATOMS: atom_id res chain seq x y z
N MET A 1 -34.72 -19.45 -13.62
CA MET A 1 -35.24 -18.73 -14.82
C MET A 1 -34.04 -18.10 -15.53
N PRO A 2 -33.77 -18.45 -16.77
CA PRO A 2 -32.63 -17.85 -17.51
C PRO A 2 -33.03 -16.46 -17.98
N LEU A 3 -32.20 -15.46 -17.69
CA LEU A 3 -32.31 -14.11 -18.21
C LEU A 3 -32.09 -14.15 -19.73
N ARG A 4 -33.08 -13.67 -20.47
CA ARG A 4 -33.02 -13.53 -21.93
C ARG A 4 -31.90 -12.56 -22.29
N SER A 5 -31.07 -12.95 -23.25
CA SER A 5 -30.12 -12.08 -23.93
C SER A 5 -30.88 -11.04 -24.75
N GLU A 6 -31.04 -9.83 -24.23
CA GLU A 6 -31.49 -8.70 -25.06
C GLU A 6 -30.38 -8.33 -26.05
N THR A 7 -30.73 -8.39 -27.31
CA THR A 7 -29.92 -7.99 -28.45
C THR A 7 -29.64 -6.49 -28.37
N VAL A 8 -28.41 -6.17 -28.00
CA VAL A 8 -27.90 -4.77 -28.01
C VAL A 8 -27.83 -4.32 -29.48
N SER A 9 -28.69 -3.38 -29.84
CA SER A 9 -28.67 -2.74 -31.17
C SER A 9 -27.31 -2.07 -31.42
N LYS A 10 -26.80 -2.22 -32.65
CA LYS A 10 -25.54 -1.60 -33.11
C LYS A 10 -25.66 -0.08 -33.00
N VAL A 11 -25.03 0.54 -32.03
CA VAL A 11 -24.90 2.00 -31.94
C VAL A 11 -23.84 2.44 -32.93
N SER A 12 -24.16 3.42 -33.80
CA SER A 12 -23.21 3.91 -34.77
C SER A 12 -22.04 4.66 -34.11
N PRO A 13 -20.84 4.64 -34.69
CA PRO A 13 -19.69 5.36 -34.16
C PRO A 13 -19.94 6.86 -33.96
N THR A 14 -20.79 7.42 -34.74
CA THR A 14 -21.16 8.85 -34.68
C THR A 14 -22.05 9.17 -33.46
N ALA A 15 -22.95 8.26 -33.08
CA ALA A 15 -23.78 8.39 -31.89
C ALA A 15 -22.96 8.26 -30.61
N LEU A 16 -21.99 7.36 -30.61
CA LEU A 16 -21.02 7.20 -29.52
C LEU A 16 -20.14 8.44 -29.34
N ARG A 17 -19.66 9.06 -30.45
CA ARG A 17 -18.90 10.32 -30.40
C ARG A 17 -19.71 11.46 -29.80
N LYS A 18 -20.98 11.63 -30.19
CA LYS A 18 -21.85 12.66 -29.62
C LYS A 18 -22.11 12.45 -28.15
N SER A 19 -22.36 11.23 -27.71
CA SER A 19 -22.56 10.90 -26.30
C SER A 19 -21.29 11.13 -25.46
N LEU A 20 -20.12 10.82 -26.01
CA LEU A 20 -18.83 11.04 -25.34
C LEU A 20 -18.45 12.52 -25.26
N ILE A 21 -18.77 13.32 -26.27
CA ILE A 21 -18.57 14.77 -26.23
C ILE A 21 -19.50 15.41 -25.19
N THR A 22 -20.74 14.97 -25.10
CA THR A 22 -21.70 15.46 -24.10
C THR A 22 -21.30 15.02 -22.68
N LEU A 23 -20.72 13.82 -22.52
CA LEU A 23 -20.15 13.39 -21.24
C LEU A 23 -18.90 14.22 -20.87
N LYS A 24 -18.04 14.54 -21.84
CA LYS A 24 -16.85 15.35 -21.61
C LYS A 24 -17.19 16.72 -21.03
N SER A 25 -18.23 17.37 -21.54
CA SER A 25 -18.71 18.66 -21.00
C SER A 25 -19.38 18.54 -19.62
N LYS A 26 -20.03 17.41 -19.31
CA LYS A 26 -20.61 17.14 -17.98
C LYS A 26 -19.55 16.72 -16.93
N VAL A 27 -18.47 16.07 -17.37
CA VAL A 27 -17.37 15.65 -16.49
C VAL A 27 -16.58 16.85 -15.97
N GLU A 28 -16.57 17.96 -16.69
CA GLU A 28 -15.91 19.20 -16.25
C GLU A 28 -16.69 19.92 -15.13
N THR A 29 -17.96 19.59 -14.92
CA THR A 29 -18.86 20.31 -14.01
C THR A 29 -19.44 19.49 -12.85
N GLU A 30 -19.38 18.14 -12.88
CA GLU A 30 -19.97 17.29 -11.85
C GLU A 30 -19.09 16.08 -11.49
N SER A 31 -19.23 15.54 -10.28
CA SER A 31 -18.52 14.35 -9.81
C SER A 31 -18.85 13.10 -10.63
N VAL A 32 -17.88 12.60 -11.38
CA VAL A 32 -18.00 11.39 -12.21
C VAL A 32 -18.07 10.15 -11.37
N LYS A 33 -19.01 9.30 -11.70
CA LYS A 33 -19.40 8.18 -10.85
C LYS A 33 -18.84 6.81 -11.24
N CYS A 34 -18.67 6.45 -12.46
CA CYS A 34 -17.87 5.31 -12.97
C CYS A 34 -18.00 5.14 -14.48
N ILE A 35 -16.94 4.75 -15.15
CA ILE A 35 -16.95 4.41 -16.58
C ILE A 35 -16.47 2.99 -16.77
N LEU A 36 -17.31 2.07 -17.21
CA LEU A 36 -16.97 0.69 -17.54
C LEU A 36 -16.89 0.50 -19.07
N VAL A 37 -15.78 -0.04 -19.55
CA VAL A 37 -15.61 -0.37 -20.96
C VAL A 37 -15.29 -1.85 -21.12
N VAL A 38 -16.08 -2.58 -21.89
CA VAL A 38 -15.91 -4.00 -22.14
C VAL A 38 -15.40 -4.22 -23.58
N LYS A 39 -14.52 -5.21 -23.77
CA LYS A 39 -13.90 -5.63 -25.06
C LYS A 39 -14.83 -5.45 -26.26
N LYS A 40 -14.42 -4.64 -27.24
CA LYS A 40 -15.11 -4.32 -28.51
C LYS A 40 -16.48 -3.63 -28.42
N ARG A 41 -16.99 -3.34 -27.24
CA ARG A 41 -18.23 -2.55 -27.07
C ARG A 41 -18.09 -1.72 -25.81
N CYS A 42 -18.09 -0.41 -25.96
CA CYS A 42 -18.11 0.49 -24.80
C CYS A 42 -19.49 0.42 -24.14
N ILE A 43 -19.52 -0.06 -22.91
CA ILE A 43 -20.66 0.13 -22.02
C ILE A 43 -20.18 1.09 -20.93
N LEU A 44 -20.75 2.27 -20.92
CA LEU A 44 -20.52 3.26 -19.87
C LEU A 44 -21.47 2.96 -18.72
N TYR A 45 -20.90 2.53 -17.61
CA TYR A 45 -21.59 2.42 -16.35
C TYR A 45 -21.17 3.59 -15.46
N LEU A 46 -22.13 4.40 -15.07
CA LEU A 46 -21.93 5.46 -14.09
C LEU A 46 -22.57 4.98 -12.79
N GLN A 47 -21.76 4.56 -11.83
CA GLN A 47 -22.25 4.20 -10.50
C GLN A 47 -21.99 5.32 -9.49
N GLU A 48 -23.01 5.62 -8.70
CA GLU A 48 -23.03 6.78 -7.81
C GLU A 48 -22.04 6.77 -6.64
N LYS A 49 -21.53 5.65 -6.24
CA LYS A 49 -20.70 5.53 -5.03
C LYS A 49 -19.22 5.19 -5.25
N TYR A 50 -18.83 4.67 -6.40
CA TYR A 50 -17.48 4.13 -6.58
C TYR A 50 -16.88 4.57 -7.90
N SER A 51 -15.74 5.23 -7.88
CA SER A 51 -14.97 5.53 -9.09
C SER A 51 -14.10 4.31 -9.45
N CYS A 52 -14.66 3.32 -10.11
CA CYS A 52 -13.88 2.31 -10.81
C CYS A 52 -13.53 2.81 -12.20
N ILE A 53 -12.25 2.90 -12.51
CA ILE A 53 -11.76 3.04 -13.88
C ILE A 53 -11.49 1.62 -14.37
N ALA A 54 -12.39 1.04 -15.14
CA ALA A 54 -12.08 -0.18 -15.86
C ALA A 54 -11.19 0.16 -17.06
N LYS A 55 -10.21 -0.69 -17.30
CA LYS A 55 -9.25 -0.56 -18.40
C LYS A 55 -9.98 -0.45 -19.73
N LEU A 56 -9.72 0.62 -20.45
CA LEU A 56 -10.08 0.74 -21.87
C LEU A 56 -9.18 -0.23 -22.68
N THR A 57 -9.59 -1.50 -22.77
CA THR A 57 -8.97 -2.43 -23.70
C THR A 57 -9.61 -2.24 -25.06
N MET A 58 -8.87 -1.71 -25.96
CA MET A 58 -9.25 -1.46 -27.34
C MET A 58 -8.76 -2.58 -28.22
N GLY A 59 -9.58 -3.01 -29.17
CA GLY A 59 -9.17 -3.96 -30.20
C GLY A 59 -8.26 -3.29 -31.22
N ASP A 60 -7.42 -4.09 -31.82
CA ASP A 60 -6.20 -3.79 -32.57
C ASP A 60 -6.27 -2.91 -33.84
N GLU A 61 -7.33 -2.19 -34.12
CA GLU A 61 -7.44 -1.52 -35.44
C GLU A 61 -7.68 -0.01 -35.44
N ASP A 62 -7.72 0.68 -34.30
CA ASP A 62 -7.83 2.14 -34.35
C ASP A 62 -7.25 2.80 -33.09
N ASN A 63 -5.95 3.04 -33.10
CA ASN A 63 -5.21 3.69 -32.02
C ASN A 63 -5.43 5.21 -31.91
N SER A 64 -6.36 5.78 -32.64
CA SER A 64 -6.71 7.23 -32.55
C SER A 64 -7.66 7.55 -31.39
N LEU A 65 -7.64 6.81 -30.36
CA LEU A 65 -8.74 6.51 -29.46
C LEU A 65 -8.63 7.26 -28.16
N ILE A 66 -9.68 7.90 -27.86
CA ILE A 66 -10.10 8.57 -26.64
C ILE A 66 -9.13 8.32 -25.48
N SER A 67 -7.99 8.99 -25.48
CA SER A 67 -7.19 9.10 -24.27
C SER A 67 -7.99 9.91 -23.27
N ILE A 68 -8.30 9.33 -22.11
CA ILE A 68 -8.83 10.10 -20.99
C ILE A 68 -7.79 11.16 -20.64
N PRO A 69 -8.13 12.46 -20.68
CA PRO A 69 -7.17 13.50 -20.33
C PRO A 69 -6.56 13.23 -18.94
N GLN A 70 -5.24 13.41 -18.81
CA GLN A 70 -4.51 13.16 -17.57
C GLN A 70 -5.14 13.87 -16.37
N ALA A 71 -5.61 15.10 -16.54
CA ALA A 71 -6.30 15.84 -15.48
C ALA A 71 -7.57 15.15 -14.95
N ILE A 72 -8.26 14.38 -15.78
CA ILE A 72 -9.41 13.57 -15.34
C ILE A 72 -8.95 12.34 -14.58
N LEU A 73 -7.92 11.65 -15.08
CA LEU A 73 -7.31 10.50 -14.37
C LEU A 73 -6.79 10.93 -13.00
N ASP A 74 -6.06 12.03 -12.93
CA ASP A 74 -5.53 12.58 -11.68
C ASP A 74 -6.67 12.88 -10.69
N ARG A 75 -7.78 13.45 -11.17
CA ARG A 75 -8.94 13.74 -10.33
C ARG A 75 -9.65 12.48 -9.84
N LEU A 76 -9.77 11.46 -10.70
CA LEU A 76 -10.40 10.17 -10.36
C LEU A 76 -9.56 9.34 -9.40
N THR A 77 -8.23 9.46 -9.47
CA THR A 77 -7.30 8.73 -8.62
C THR A 77 -6.85 9.52 -7.40
N ARG A 78 -7.24 10.78 -7.29
CA ARG A 78 -6.86 11.64 -6.17
C ARG A 78 -7.42 11.11 -4.86
N VAL A 79 -6.54 11.00 -3.89
CA VAL A 79 -6.86 10.75 -2.49
C VAL A 79 -6.16 11.82 -1.67
N ASP A 80 -6.94 12.59 -0.92
CA ASP A 80 -6.39 13.60 -0.02
C ASP A 80 -5.82 12.89 1.22
N MET A 81 -4.50 12.94 1.36
CA MET A 81 -3.78 12.31 2.45
C MET A 81 -3.82 13.21 3.70
N PRO A 82 -3.84 12.63 4.90
CA PRO A 82 -3.85 13.40 6.13
C PRO A 82 -2.54 14.17 6.32
N LYS A 83 -2.61 15.30 7.02
CA LYS A 83 -1.42 16.05 7.41
C LYS A 83 -0.79 15.38 8.63
N VAL A 84 0.44 14.95 8.49
CA VAL A 84 1.23 14.36 9.58
C VAL A 84 2.14 15.43 10.16
N ARG A 85 2.10 15.58 11.47
CA ARG A 85 3.09 16.39 12.20
C ARG A 85 4.21 15.49 12.64
N GLY A 86 5.45 15.83 12.29
CA GLY A 86 6.63 15.20 12.85
C GLY A 86 6.71 15.42 14.37
N ILE A 87 7.42 14.56 15.05
CA ILE A 87 7.71 14.74 16.49
C ILE A 87 8.62 15.95 16.71
N ALA A 88 8.58 16.49 17.92
CA ALA A 88 9.51 17.53 18.33
C ALA A 88 10.96 17.02 18.28
N LYS A 89 11.90 17.93 18.01
CA LYS A 89 13.33 17.62 18.09
C LYS A 89 13.67 17.20 19.52
N SER A 90 14.41 16.10 19.67
CA SER A 90 14.88 15.67 20.99
C SER A 90 15.87 16.70 21.55
N GLU A 91 15.79 16.96 22.84
CA GLU A 91 16.74 17.79 23.59
C GLU A 91 17.90 16.96 24.14
N GLU A 92 17.75 15.66 24.21
CA GLU A 92 18.79 14.73 24.65
C GLU A 92 19.87 14.57 23.58
N MET A 93 21.13 14.62 24.02
CA MET A 93 22.29 14.61 23.14
C MET A 93 23.36 13.67 23.70
N ILE A 94 24.03 12.96 22.82
CA ILE A 94 25.26 12.21 23.14
C ILE A 94 26.43 12.75 22.30
N GLU A 95 27.62 12.70 22.85
CA GLU A 95 28.84 13.07 22.16
C GLU A 95 29.58 11.82 21.70
N VAL A 96 29.77 11.68 20.40
CA VAL A 96 30.52 10.58 19.79
C VAL A 96 31.60 11.12 18.88
N ALA A 97 32.85 10.89 19.23
CA ALA A 97 34.02 11.35 18.46
C ALA A 97 33.97 12.86 18.12
N GLY A 98 33.49 13.70 19.03
CA GLY A 98 33.36 15.14 18.85
C GLY A 98 32.15 15.58 18.00
N VAL A 99 31.23 14.67 17.72
CA VAL A 99 29.96 14.95 17.07
C VAL A 99 28.82 14.85 18.07
N SER A 100 28.06 15.92 18.20
CA SER A 100 26.87 15.97 19.05
C SER A 100 25.67 15.34 18.31
N ILE A 101 25.14 14.27 18.84
CA ILE A 101 24.10 13.45 18.17
C ILE A 101 22.84 13.43 19.05
N PRO A 102 21.69 13.90 18.54
CA PRO A 102 20.44 13.83 19.28
C PRO A 102 19.94 12.39 19.44
N VAL A 103 19.38 12.10 20.61
CA VAL A 103 18.86 10.78 20.99
C VAL A 103 17.33 10.83 20.97
N TYR A 104 16.73 9.83 20.32
CA TYR A 104 15.30 9.54 20.38
C TYR A 104 15.10 8.18 21.00
N GLU A 105 14.18 8.05 21.93
CA GLU A 105 13.88 6.79 22.60
C GLU A 105 12.53 6.22 22.19
N CYS A 106 12.43 4.90 22.07
CA CYS A 106 11.20 4.16 21.95
C CYS A 106 11.41 2.68 22.32
N GLU A 107 10.35 1.98 22.60
CA GLU A 107 10.42 0.52 22.80
C GLU A 107 10.59 -0.20 21.44
N THR A 108 9.76 0.18 20.46
CA THR A 108 9.80 -0.40 19.12
C THR A 108 9.96 0.67 18.05
N LEU A 109 11.00 0.53 17.24
CA LEU A 109 11.23 1.35 16.05
C LEU A 109 10.66 0.64 14.81
N VAL A 110 9.77 1.31 14.08
CA VAL A 110 9.23 0.82 12.81
C VAL A 110 9.90 1.57 11.65
N LEU A 111 10.57 0.84 10.76
CA LEU A 111 11.23 1.37 9.58
C LEU A 111 10.30 1.31 8.37
N GLY A 112 9.87 2.47 7.91
CA GLY A 112 8.98 2.60 6.76
C GLY A 112 7.53 2.89 7.13
N SER A 113 6.93 3.81 6.39
CA SER A 113 5.55 4.29 6.56
C SER A 113 4.60 3.82 5.45
N GLY A 114 4.93 2.73 4.78
CA GLY A 114 4.02 2.02 3.88
C GLY A 114 2.91 1.29 4.65
N ALA A 115 2.07 0.54 3.92
CA ALA A 115 0.95 -0.18 4.54
C ALA A 115 1.40 -1.14 5.66
N ALA A 116 2.46 -1.92 5.43
CA ALA A 116 2.97 -2.87 6.39
C ALA A 116 3.47 -2.18 7.67
N GLY A 117 4.31 -1.14 7.53
CA GLY A 117 4.85 -0.42 8.68
C GLY A 117 3.78 0.30 9.48
N MET A 118 2.87 1.00 8.82
CA MET A 118 1.78 1.68 9.50
C MET A 118 0.82 0.71 10.17
N ARG A 119 0.53 -0.45 9.55
CA ARG A 119 -0.29 -1.48 10.19
C ARG A 119 0.38 -2.04 11.44
N ALA A 120 1.67 -2.38 11.35
CA ALA A 120 2.42 -2.85 12.50
C ALA A 120 2.45 -1.80 13.64
N ALA A 121 2.74 -0.55 13.30
CA ALA A 121 2.78 0.55 14.27
C ALA A 121 1.42 0.77 14.95
N VAL A 122 0.32 0.76 14.20
CA VAL A 122 -1.04 0.89 14.76
C VAL A 122 -1.35 -0.24 15.74
N GLU A 123 -1.04 -1.49 15.39
CA GLU A 123 -1.32 -2.64 16.27
C GLU A 123 -0.45 -2.63 17.54
N LEU A 124 0.83 -2.27 17.41
CA LEU A 124 1.72 -2.12 18.57
C LEU A 124 1.21 -1.02 19.50
N LYS A 125 0.84 0.15 18.93
CA LYS A 125 0.33 1.28 19.73
C LYS A 125 -0.98 0.95 20.44
N ARG A 126 -1.90 0.24 19.79
CA ARG A 126 -3.15 -0.24 20.41
C ARG A 126 -2.91 -1.18 21.58
N ARG A 127 -1.78 -1.89 21.59
CA ARG A 127 -1.35 -2.77 22.68
C ARG A 127 -0.53 -2.06 23.76
N GLY A 128 -0.39 -0.74 23.68
CA GLY A 128 0.29 0.07 24.68
C GLY A 128 1.82 0.15 24.51
N VAL A 129 2.37 -0.39 23.43
CA VAL A 129 3.82 -0.32 23.14
C VAL A 129 4.18 1.11 22.73
N ASP A 130 5.32 1.61 23.22
CA ASP A 130 5.85 2.89 22.76
C ASP A 130 6.54 2.73 21.41
N VAL A 131 5.95 3.33 20.37
CA VAL A 131 6.35 3.16 18.96
C VAL A 131 6.81 4.48 18.36
N LEU A 132 7.94 4.40 17.67
CA LEU A 132 8.42 5.45 16.77
C LEU A 132 8.46 4.91 15.34
N VAL A 133 7.84 5.61 14.38
CA VAL A 133 7.93 5.30 12.96
C VAL A 133 8.96 6.21 12.30
N ALA A 134 10.00 5.64 11.70
CA ALA A 134 10.98 6.38 10.91
C ALA A 134 10.79 6.10 9.41
N SER A 135 10.73 7.14 8.60
CA SER A 135 10.50 7.01 7.15
C SER A 135 11.24 8.05 6.34
N THR A 136 11.84 7.65 5.24
CA THR A 136 12.51 8.55 4.28
C THR A 136 11.56 9.52 3.58
N GLY A 137 10.30 9.11 3.40
CA GLY A 137 9.28 9.94 2.79
C GLY A 137 7.89 9.40 3.11
N LEU A 138 7.02 10.28 3.62
CA LEU A 138 5.62 9.93 3.85
C LEU A 138 4.88 9.88 2.51
N PHE A 139 4.04 8.86 2.35
CA PHE A 139 3.22 8.66 1.14
C PHE A 139 4.02 8.52 -0.17
N ALA A 140 5.31 8.20 -0.08
CA ALA A 140 6.21 8.09 -1.22
C ALA A 140 6.53 6.65 -1.64
N GLY A 141 6.17 5.67 -0.81
CA GLY A 141 6.41 4.25 -1.09
C GLY A 141 5.36 3.61 -2.01
N THR A 142 5.62 2.37 -2.40
CA THR A 142 4.78 1.58 -3.32
C THR A 142 3.31 1.55 -2.89
N SER A 143 3.02 1.40 -1.61
CA SER A 143 1.63 1.36 -1.10
C SER A 143 0.82 2.63 -1.39
N ALA A 144 1.45 3.80 -1.47
CA ALA A 144 0.78 5.06 -1.79
C ALA A 144 0.84 5.42 -3.27
N CYS A 145 1.85 4.90 -4.00
CA CYS A 145 2.16 5.28 -5.38
C CYS A 145 1.85 4.18 -6.40
N SER A 146 1.24 3.07 -6.00
CA SER A 146 0.89 1.98 -6.92
C SER A 146 0.06 2.48 -8.10
N GLY A 147 0.37 2.00 -9.28
CA GLY A 147 -0.20 2.45 -10.55
C GLY A 147 -1.13 1.47 -11.24
N SER A 148 -1.50 0.36 -10.60
CA SER A 148 -2.44 -0.61 -11.16
C SER A 148 -3.87 -0.07 -11.19
N ASP A 149 -4.62 -0.43 -12.21
CA ASP A 149 -6.05 -0.09 -12.35
C ASP A 149 -6.95 -0.80 -11.32
N LYS A 150 -6.54 -1.95 -10.82
CA LYS A 150 -7.31 -2.75 -9.87
C LYS A 150 -6.87 -2.56 -8.43
N GLN A 151 -5.57 -2.61 -8.15
CA GLN A 151 -4.99 -2.55 -6.80
C GLN A 151 -5.72 -3.44 -5.81
N THR A 152 -5.67 -4.71 -6.04
CA THR A 152 -6.51 -5.71 -5.42
C THR A 152 -6.04 -6.08 -4.02
N LEU A 153 -6.96 -6.17 -3.08
CA LEU A 153 -6.77 -6.79 -1.79
C LEU A 153 -7.31 -8.21 -1.85
N TYR A 154 -6.46 -9.19 -1.55
CA TYR A 154 -6.83 -10.61 -1.52
C TYR A 154 -7.00 -11.07 -0.08
N THR A 155 -8.08 -11.80 0.19
CA THR A 155 -8.33 -12.40 1.50
C THR A 155 -8.89 -13.80 1.35
N ALA A 156 -8.49 -14.71 2.21
CA ALA A 156 -9.10 -16.01 2.27
C ALA A 156 -10.61 -15.89 2.47
N SER A 157 -11.39 -16.76 1.82
CA SER A 157 -12.81 -16.84 2.07
C SER A 157 -13.07 -17.38 3.46
N THR A 158 -14.07 -16.84 4.12
CA THR A 158 -14.59 -17.36 5.40
C THR A 158 -15.82 -18.23 5.20
N ASP A 159 -16.25 -18.43 3.96
CA ASP A 159 -17.33 -19.33 3.63
C ASP A 159 -16.80 -20.78 3.50
N TYR A 160 -17.71 -21.75 3.63
CA TYR A 160 -17.37 -23.18 3.58
C TYR A 160 -17.40 -23.76 2.15
N LYS A 161 -17.40 -22.93 1.12
CA LYS A 161 -17.50 -23.35 -0.29
C LYS A 161 -16.18 -23.82 -0.91
N GLY A 162 -15.21 -24.19 -0.12
CA GLY A 162 -13.98 -24.84 -0.57
C GLY A 162 -12.73 -23.98 -0.55
N ASP A 163 -12.83 -22.68 -0.32
CA ASP A 163 -11.65 -21.85 -0.07
C ASP A 163 -11.32 -21.85 1.44
N ASN A 164 -10.03 -21.90 1.74
CA ASN A 164 -9.50 -21.89 3.11
C ASN A 164 -8.05 -21.38 3.10
N PHE A 165 -7.49 -21.21 4.29
CA PHE A 165 -6.10 -20.71 4.45
C PHE A 165 -5.06 -21.57 3.74
N VAL A 166 -5.25 -22.91 3.71
CA VAL A 166 -4.30 -23.80 3.03
C VAL A 166 -4.41 -23.66 1.51
N SER A 167 -5.62 -23.58 0.96
CA SER A 167 -5.82 -23.37 -0.47
C SER A 167 -5.30 -22.01 -0.92
N TYR A 168 -5.46 -20.98 -0.09
CA TYR A 168 -4.90 -19.66 -0.38
C TYR A 168 -3.37 -19.67 -0.32
N ALA A 169 -2.77 -20.26 0.70
CA ALA A 169 -1.31 -20.40 0.79
C ALA A 169 -0.73 -21.18 -0.40
N LYS A 170 -1.40 -22.25 -0.84
CA LYS A 170 -1.00 -22.98 -2.06
C LYS A 170 -1.10 -22.10 -3.32
N GLY A 171 -2.13 -21.27 -3.43
CA GLY A 171 -2.25 -20.29 -4.51
C GLY A 171 -1.09 -19.30 -4.52
N LEU A 172 -0.72 -18.75 -3.37
CA LEU A 172 0.44 -17.86 -3.23
C LEU A 172 1.77 -18.53 -3.64
N CYS A 173 1.90 -19.82 -3.38
CA CYS A 173 3.09 -20.60 -3.73
C CYS A 173 3.07 -21.14 -5.16
N SER A 174 2.03 -20.94 -5.95
CA SER A 174 1.88 -21.57 -7.27
C SER A 174 2.96 -21.16 -8.26
N GLY A 175 3.53 -19.97 -8.12
CA GLY A 175 4.68 -19.48 -8.90
C GLY A 175 6.03 -20.09 -8.50
N GLY A 176 6.10 -20.86 -7.41
CA GLY A 176 7.30 -21.57 -6.96
C GLY A 176 8.29 -20.73 -6.14
N ALA A 177 8.08 -19.44 -6.02
CA ALA A 177 9.05 -18.52 -5.40
C ALA A 177 8.80 -18.27 -3.90
N MET A 178 7.61 -18.54 -3.41
CA MET A 178 7.22 -18.19 -2.04
C MET A 178 7.41 -19.33 -1.05
N ASN A 179 7.93 -19.01 0.14
CA ASN A 179 7.99 -19.96 1.24
C ASN A 179 6.58 -20.26 1.76
N PHE A 180 6.22 -21.54 1.86
CA PHE A 180 4.86 -21.96 2.24
C PHE A 180 4.46 -21.49 3.65
N SER A 181 5.38 -21.49 4.61
CA SER A 181 5.08 -21.04 5.97
C SER A 181 4.73 -19.56 5.99
N THR A 182 5.46 -18.74 5.24
CA THR A 182 5.17 -17.31 5.07
C THR A 182 3.83 -17.11 4.37
N ALA A 183 3.58 -17.83 3.27
CA ALA A 183 2.30 -17.79 2.56
C ALA A 183 1.11 -18.21 3.44
N TYR A 184 1.30 -19.21 4.31
CA TYR A 184 0.26 -19.64 5.23
C TYR A 184 -0.04 -18.58 6.30
N ILE A 185 0.99 -17.93 6.86
CA ILE A 185 0.81 -16.83 7.81
C ILE A 185 0.09 -15.66 7.15
N GLU A 186 0.44 -15.34 5.90
CA GLU A 186 -0.24 -14.29 5.12
C GLU A 186 -1.72 -14.65 4.88
N ALA A 187 -2.00 -15.89 4.48
CA ALA A 187 -3.36 -16.36 4.25
C ALA A 187 -4.22 -16.27 5.53
N VAL A 188 -3.70 -16.73 6.67
CA VAL A 188 -4.40 -16.64 7.97
C VAL A 188 -4.61 -15.18 8.37
N GLY A 189 -3.57 -14.36 8.28
CA GLY A 189 -3.62 -12.95 8.66
C GLY A 189 -4.47 -12.08 7.73
N SER A 190 -4.80 -12.55 6.53
CA SER A 190 -5.53 -11.77 5.53
C SER A 190 -6.93 -11.34 5.99
N VAL A 191 -7.61 -12.19 6.74
CA VAL A 191 -8.96 -11.92 7.27
C VAL A 191 -8.92 -10.85 8.35
N ASP A 192 -7.97 -10.94 9.28
CA ASP A 192 -7.77 -9.95 10.34
C ASP A 192 -7.33 -8.60 9.75
N ALA A 193 -6.47 -8.64 8.74
CA ALA A 193 -6.05 -7.43 8.02
C ALA A 193 -7.24 -6.74 7.35
N LEU A 194 -8.10 -7.49 6.67
CA LEU A 194 -9.33 -6.97 6.06
C LEU A 194 -10.26 -6.37 7.11
N GLY A 195 -10.56 -7.11 8.17
CA GLY A 195 -11.42 -6.65 9.28
C GLY A 195 -10.90 -5.37 9.91
N GLY A 196 -9.59 -5.29 10.16
CA GLY A 196 -8.95 -4.09 10.69
C GLY A 196 -9.02 -2.89 9.75
N LEU A 197 -8.85 -3.08 8.44
CA LEU A 197 -8.96 -2.00 7.45
C LEU A 197 -10.40 -1.50 7.32
N LEU A 198 -11.39 -2.40 7.36
CA LEU A 198 -12.81 -2.04 7.37
C LEU A 198 -13.17 -1.24 8.64
N TYR A 199 -12.69 -1.67 9.80
CA TYR A 199 -12.89 -0.96 11.06
C TYR A 199 -12.32 0.47 11.02
N MET A 200 -11.17 0.65 10.37
CA MET A 200 -10.57 1.97 10.14
C MET A 200 -11.24 2.78 9.02
N GLY A 201 -12.27 2.24 8.37
CA GLY A 201 -13.07 2.96 7.38
C GLY A 201 -12.61 2.80 5.92
N LEU A 202 -11.86 1.74 5.57
CA LEU A 202 -11.56 1.45 4.16
C LEU A 202 -12.87 1.20 3.39
N PRO A 203 -13.23 2.02 2.38
CA PRO A 203 -14.53 1.99 1.74
C PRO A 203 -14.61 0.93 0.63
N LEU A 204 -14.46 -0.35 1.01
CA LEU A 204 -14.63 -1.44 0.05
C LEU A 204 -16.08 -1.54 -0.42
N PRO A 205 -16.31 -1.96 -1.67
CA PRO A 205 -17.67 -2.11 -2.21
C PRO A 205 -18.40 -3.28 -1.55
N HIS A 206 -19.68 -3.10 -1.34
CA HIS A 206 -20.59 -4.09 -0.77
C HIS A 206 -21.76 -4.36 -1.73
N ASP A 207 -22.33 -5.53 -1.65
CA ASP A 207 -23.58 -5.87 -2.32
C ASP A 207 -24.79 -5.30 -1.57
N GLU A 208 -25.98 -5.58 -2.07
CA GLU A 208 -27.25 -5.15 -1.49
C GLU A 208 -27.52 -5.73 -0.09
N ASN A 209 -26.86 -6.82 0.27
CA ASN A 209 -26.98 -7.49 1.57
C ASN A 209 -25.87 -7.08 2.55
N GLY A 210 -24.96 -6.19 2.13
CA GLY A 210 -23.85 -5.71 2.94
C GLY A 210 -22.61 -6.62 2.92
N ALA A 211 -22.57 -7.67 2.09
CA ALA A 211 -21.38 -8.48 1.90
C ALA A 211 -20.36 -7.78 0.99
N ILE A 212 -19.08 -7.94 1.30
CA ILE A 212 -18.00 -7.35 0.48
C ILE A 212 -18.04 -7.98 -0.91
N LEU A 213 -18.08 -7.13 -1.93
CA LEU A 213 -18.00 -7.59 -3.32
C LEU A 213 -16.62 -8.20 -3.59
N ARG A 214 -16.63 -9.43 -4.09
CA ARG A 214 -15.44 -10.17 -4.48
C ARG A 214 -15.49 -10.54 -5.95
N TYR A 215 -14.32 -10.69 -6.56
CA TYR A 215 -14.20 -11.08 -7.97
C TYR A 215 -12.96 -11.93 -8.21
N GLN A 216 -12.98 -12.66 -9.30
CA GLN A 216 -11.84 -13.43 -9.79
C GLN A 216 -10.86 -12.51 -10.53
N THR A 217 -9.59 -12.84 -10.48
CA THR A 217 -8.54 -12.20 -11.27
C THR A 217 -7.82 -13.25 -12.11
N ASP A 218 -6.97 -12.80 -13.01
CA ASP A 218 -6.19 -13.68 -13.88
C ASP A 218 -5.24 -14.63 -13.09
N HIS A 219 -4.98 -14.30 -11.82
CA HIS A 219 -4.09 -15.03 -10.93
C HIS A 219 -4.79 -15.63 -9.70
N ASP A 220 -6.11 -15.47 -9.60
CA ASP A 220 -6.90 -15.98 -8.49
C ASP A 220 -8.30 -16.42 -8.94
N GLU A 221 -8.44 -17.72 -9.21
CA GLU A 221 -9.70 -18.33 -9.65
C GLU A 221 -10.72 -18.49 -8.51
N ALA A 222 -10.27 -18.42 -7.26
CA ALA A 222 -11.14 -18.60 -6.10
C ALA A 222 -12.00 -17.36 -5.78
N GLY A 223 -11.75 -16.22 -6.44
CA GLY A 223 -12.53 -15.00 -6.23
C GLY A 223 -12.24 -14.32 -4.90
N ARG A 224 -10.99 -14.31 -4.46
CA ARG A 224 -10.55 -13.69 -3.19
C ARG A 224 -10.39 -12.19 -3.26
N ALA A 225 -10.43 -11.63 -4.46
CA ALA A 225 -10.13 -10.25 -4.74
C ALA A 225 -11.24 -9.28 -4.35
N THR A 226 -10.89 -8.14 -3.77
CA THR A 226 -11.76 -6.98 -3.61
C THR A 226 -10.96 -5.70 -3.83
N SER A 227 -11.58 -4.60 -4.26
CA SER A 227 -10.88 -3.33 -4.44
C SER A 227 -11.81 -2.13 -4.52
N CYS A 228 -11.27 -0.95 -4.25
CA CYS A 228 -11.87 0.36 -4.59
C CYS A 228 -11.33 0.90 -5.93
N GLY A 229 -10.89 0.02 -6.85
CA GLY A 229 -10.22 0.38 -8.09
C GLY A 229 -8.82 0.96 -7.84
N PRO A 230 -8.32 1.88 -8.69
CA PRO A 230 -6.94 2.37 -8.66
C PRO A 230 -6.58 3.18 -7.41
N ARG A 231 -7.48 3.35 -6.47
CA ARG A 231 -7.26 4.07 -5.22
C ARG A 231 -7.12 3.16 -4.00
N THR A 232 -7.28 1.86 -4.15
CA THR A 232 -7.36 0.92 -3.02
C THR A 232 -6.17 1.06 -2.09
N SER A 233 -4.94 0.98 -2.59
CA SER A 233 -3.76 1.06 -1.74
C SER A 233 -3.53 2.47 -1.16
N LYS A 234 -3.85 3.54 -1.88
CA LYS A 234 -3.83 4.90 -1.32
C LYS A 234 -4.84 5.08 -0.19
N LEU A 235 -6.07 4.58 -0.36
CA LEU A 235 -7.10 4.62 0.68
C LEU A 235 -6.71 3.78 1.89
N MET A 236 -6.10 2.61 1.67
CA MET A 236 -5.56 1.79 2.74
C MET A 236 -4.48 2.55 3.55
N VAL A 237 -3.53 3.18 2.89
CA VAL A 237 -2.50 3.99 3.56
C VAL A 237 -3.15 5.17 4.28
N LYS A 238 -4.14 5.83 3.67
CA LYS A 238 -4.86 6.95 4.27
C LYS A 238 -5.49 6.55 5.60
N VAL A 239 -6.31 5.50 5.64
CA VAL A 239 -7.01 5.09 6.88
C VAL A 239 -6.04 4.65 7.97
N LEU A 240 -4.91 4.02 7.60
CA LEU A 240 -3.85 3.67 8.54
C LEU A 240 -3.18 4.90 9.16
N PHE A 241 -2.95 5.94 8.37
CA PHE A 241 -2.39 7.19 8.90
C PHE A 241 -3.40 7.98 9.74
N GLU A 242 -4.67 8.01 9.34
CA GLU A 242 -5.73 8.64 10.14
C GLU A 242 -5.86 7.97 11.51
N GLU A 243 -5.81 6.65 11.55
CA GLU A 243 -5.78 5.90 12.81
C GLU A 243 -4.52 6.17 13.62
N ALA A 244 -3.35 6.18 12.99
CA ALA A 244 -2.09 6.49 13.66
C ALA A 244 -2.10 7.90 14.29
N ILE A 245 -2.65 8.88 13.59
CA ILE A 245 -2.80 10.25 14.11
C ILE A 245 -3.76 10.26 15.31
N THR A 246 -4.88 9.54 15.23
CA THR A 246 -5.86 9.43 16.33
C THR A 246 -5.23 8.79 17.57
N LEU A 247 -4.34 7.81 17.39
CA LEU A 247 -3.60 7.15 18.48
C LEU A 247 -2.42 7.99 19.00
N GLY A 248 -2.17 9.17 18.47
CA GLY A 248 -1.02 9.99 18.84
C GLY A 248 0.33 9.33 18.48
N MET A 249 0.42 8.68 17.33
CA MET A 249 1.63 8.00 16.87
C MET A 249 2.78 8.98 16.68
N ARG A 250 3.95 8.62 17.18
CA ARG A 250 5.21 9.34 16.97
C ARG A 250 5.77 8.97 15.60
N ILE A 251 5.90 9.95 14.70
CA ILE A 251 6.39 9.74 13.34
C ILE A 251 7.54 10.71 13.07
N LEU A 252 8.65 10.18 12.59
CA LEU A 252 9.86 10.89 12.20
C LEU A 252 9.98 10.85 10.67
N PRO A 253 9.46 11.85 9.95
CA PRO A 253 9.57 11.93 8.50
C PRO A 253 10.99 12.31 8.08
N SER A 254 11.33 12.16 6.80
CA SER A 254 12.64 12.52 6.24
C SER A 254 13.83 11.85 6.94
N CYS A 255 13.61 10.66 7.49
CA CYS A 255 14.56 9.91 8.30
C CYS A 255 14.95 8.60 7.61
N SER A 256 16.23 8.41 7.35
CA SER A 256 16.83 7.20 6.78
C SER A 256 17.64 6.47 7.83
N VAL A 257 17.19 5.31 8.29
CA VAL A 257 18.02 4.43 9.11
C VAL A 257 19.10 3.82 8.24
N ILE A 258 20.35 3.95 8.69
CA ILE A 258 21.52 3.49 7.96
C ILE A 258 22.26 2.34 8.65
N ARG A 259 21.99 2.11 9.94
CA ARG A 259 22.59 1.00 10.69
C ARG A 259 21.72 0.60 11.87
N ILE A 260 21.57 -0.71 12.06
CA ILE A 260 21.00 -1.31 13.28
C ILE A 260 22.15 -1.64 14.22
N LEU A 261 22.02 -1.24 15.48
CA LEU A 261 23.01 -1.48 16.50
C LEU A 261 22.61 -2.65 17.38
N LYS A 262 23.54 -3.57 17.57
CA LYS A 262 23.38 -4.77 18.38
C LYS A 262 24.52 -4.90 19.37
N HIS A 263 24.26 -5.57 20.47
CA HIS A 263 25.28 -6.07 21.39
C HIS A 263 25.00 -7.53 21.71
N SER A 264 26.05 -8.23 22.10
CA SER A 264 25.93 -9.63 22.55
C SER A 264 25.92 -9.69 24.07
N ILE A 265 24.82 -10.23 24.63
CA ILE A 265 24.72 -10.53 26.08
C ILE A 265 24.59 -12.03 26.20
N ASP A 266 25.52 -12.66 26.93
CA ASP A 266 25.54 -14.11 27.17
C ASP A 266 25.39 -14.94 25.87
N GLY A 267 26.02 -14.48 24.79
CA GLY A 267 25.99 -15.14 23.50
C GLY A 267 24.70 -14.92 22.69
N THR A 268 23.76 -14.10 23.18
CA THR A 268 22.54 -13.72 22.49
C THR A 268 22.67 -12.29 21.94
N GLU A 269 22.48 -12.15 20.63
CA GLU A 269 22.44 -10.85 19.97
C GLU A 269 21.13 -10.10 20.28
N GLN A 270 21.27 -8.88 20.78
CA GLN A 270 20.14 -8.01 21.10
C GLN A 270 20.27 -6.66 20.42
N VAL A 271 19.18 -6.12 19.92
CA VAL A 271 19.11 -4.76 19.41
C VAL A 271 19.10 -3.79 20.58
N TYR A 272 19.86 -2.70 20.47
CA TYR A 272 19.79 -1.60 21.43
C TYR A 272 19.54 -0.24 20.75
N GLY A 273 19.47 -0.18 19.43
CA GLY A 273 19.14 1.04 18.73
C GLY A 273 19.48 1.03 17.25
N ALA A 274 19.39 2.21 16.66
CA ALA A 274 19.73 2.44 15.27
C ALA A 274 20.36 3.82 15.06
N ILE A 275 21.27 3.92 14.11
CA ILE A 275 21.78 5.19 13.59
C ILE A 275 20.94 5.55 12.35
N ALA A 276 20.50 6.80 12.30
CA ALA A 276 19.78 7.33 11.16
C ALA A 276 20.30 8.69 10.73
N LEU A 277 19.99 9.04 9.49
CA LEU A 277 20.18 10.38 8.93
C LEU A 277 18.81 11.05 8.82
N HIS A 278 18.65 12.17 9.48
CA HIS A 278 17.44 12.98 9.45
C HIS A 278 17.73 14.26 8.67
N ARG A 279 16.98 14.49 7.57
CA ARG A 279 17.24 15.59 6.64
C ARG A 279 17.17 16.97 7.31
N ASP A 280 16.28 17.12 8.27
CA ASP A 280 16.00 18.41 8.94
C ASP A 280 16.80 18.56 10.24
N GLU A 281 17.79 17.69 10.49
CA GLU A 281 18.68 17.78 11.65
C GLU A 281 19.92 18.60 11.27
N GLU A 282 20.06 19.74 11.93
CA GLU A 282 21.11 20.73 11.65
C GLU A 282 22.15 20.87 12.76
N ARG A 283 21.95 20.19 13.92
CA ARG A 283 22.83 20.27 15.10
C ARG A 283 24.18 19.58 14.90
N ASN A 284 24.28 18.74 13.86
CA ASN A 284 25.54 18.21 13.38
C ASN A 284 25.60 18.23 11.84
N ALA A 285 26.81 18.25 11.31
CA ALA A 285 27.04 18.40 9.87
C ALA A 285 26.52 17.23 9.00
N TYR A 286 26.17 16.11 9.64
CA TYR A 286 25.78 14.88 8.95
C TYR A 286 24.27 14.62 8.98
N GLY A 287 23.50 15.40 9.77
CA GLY A 287 22.11 15.10 10.04
C GLY A 287 21.91 13.79 10.83
N MET A 288 22.95 13.38 11.56
CA MET A 288 22.98 12.10 12.28
C MET A 288 22.11 12.18 13.53
N ILE A 289 21.33 11.13 13.75
CA ILE A 289 20.54 10.91 14.98
C ILE A 289 20.76 9.49 15.47
N PHE A 290 20.64 9.29 16.77
CA PHE A 290 20.58 7.98 17.40
C PHE A 290 19.15 7.70 17.86
N ILE A 291 18.63 6.51 17.60
CA ILE A 291 17.33 6.06 18.06
C ILE A 291 17.56 4.85 18.95
N GLU A 292 17.37 5.02 20.24
CA GLU A 292 17.44 3.95 21.22
C GLU A 292 16.14 3.14 21.18
N CYS A 293 16.25 1.83 21.02
CA CYS A 293 15.12 0.92 20.99
C CYS A 293 15.55 -0.53 21.25
N THR A 294 14.63 -1.33 21.75
CA THR A 294 14.86 -2.76 21.99
C THR A 294 14.35 -3.67 20.88
N HIS A 295 13.44 -3.16 20.04
CA HIS A 295 12.85 -3.91 18.94
C HIS A 295 12.81 -3.06 17.66
N ILE A 296 13.00 -3.72 16.52
CA ILE A 296 12.90 -3.07 15.20
C ILE A 296 11.99 -3.89 14.29
N VAL A 297 11.04 -3.21 13.65
CA VAL A 297 10.22 -3.76 12.57
C VAL A 297 10.71 -3.19 11.25
N ILE A 298 11.25 -4.02 10.37
CA ILE A 298 11.69 -3.63 9.03
C ILE A 298 10.50 -3.76 8.07
N ALA A 299 9.98 -2.63 7.62
CA ALA A 299 8.82 -2.53 6.71
C ALA A 299 9.08 -1.55 5.56
N THR A 300 10.31 -1.56 5.05
CA THR A 300 10.84 -0.62 4.06
C THR A 300 10.42 -0.91 2.61
N GLY A 301 9.62 -1.94 2.39
CA GLY A 301 9.23 -2.41 1.07
C GLY A 301 10.34 -3.17 0.35
N GLY A 302 10.05 -3.61 -0.86
CA GLY A 302 11.01 -4.34 -1.69
C GLY A 302 12.01 -3.40 -2.40
N PRO A 303 13.11 -3.96 -2.94
CA PRO A 303 14.22 -3.23 -3.54
C PRO A 303 13.96 -2.86 -5.01
N GLY A 304 12.86 -2.17 -5.29
CA GLY A 304 12.43 -1.87 -6.66
C GLY A 304 13.45 -1.10 -7.51
N GLU A 305 14.29 -0.27 -6.89
CA GLU A 305 15.32 0.50 -7.60
C GLU A 305 16.69 -0.21 -7.74
N LEU A 306 16.77 -1.50 -7.48
CA LEU A 306 17.96 -2.28 -7.88
C LEU A 306 18.09 -2.41 -9.40
N TYR A 307 17.00 -2.26 -10.11
CA TYR A 307 16.95 -2.42 -11.56
C TYR A 307 16.93 -1.07 -12.26
N ARG A 308 17.60 -0.97 -13.41
CA ARG A 308 17.66 0.25 -14.23
C ARG A 308 16.26 0.73 -14.64
N ASP A 309 15.42 -0.21 -15.02
CA ASP A 309 14.05 0.05 -15.46
C ASP A 309 13.11 -0.54 -14.41
N SER A 310 12.45 0.32 -13.65
CA SER A 310 11.57 -0.06 -12.56
C SER A 310 10.24 0.67 -12.66
N VAL A 311 9.16 -0.05 -12.38
CA VAL A 311 7.80 0.50 -12.26
C VAL A 311 7.53 1.05 -10.85
N TYR A 312 8.44 0.80 -9.92
CA TYR A 312 8.31 1.27 -8.54
C TYR A 312 8.64 2.76 -8.42
N PRO A 313 8.11 3.45 -7.40
CA PRO A 313 8.47 4.83 -7.13
C PRO A 313 9.99 4.97 -6.89
N ARG A 314 10.53 6.12 -7.26
CA ARG A 314 11.93 6.43 -6.95
C ARG A 314 12.17 6.40 -5.43
N HIS A 315 13.38 6.02 -5.04
CA HIS A 315 13.81 5.85 -3.63
C HIS A 315 13.25 4.61 -2.93
N CYS A 316 12.65 3.67 -3.66
CA CYS A 316 12.28 2.36 -3.13
C CYS A 316 13.47 1.39 -3.16
N HIS A 317 14.49 1.67 -2.32
CA HIS A 317 15.71 0.85 -2.27
C HIS A 317 15.54 -0.42 -1.41
N GLY A 318 14.46 -0.50 -0.62
CA GLY A 318 14.27 -1.55 0.37
C GLY A 318 15.22 -1.41 1.58
N GLY A 319 15.10 -2.33 2.52
CA GLY A 319 15.94 -2.39 3.71
C GLY A 319 16.73 -3.70 3.84
N LEU A 320 16.90 -4.44 2.75
CA LEU A 320 17.57 -5.75 2.75
C LEU A 320 19.01 -5.65 3.26
N GLY A 321 19.73 -4.60 2.89
CA GLY A 321 21.10 -4.36 3.38
C GLY A 321 21.17 -4.21 4.90
N LEU A 322 20.23 -3.46 5.51
CA LEU A 322 20.15 -3.33 6.96
C LEU A 322 19.87 -4.67 7.64
N ALA A 323 18.99 -5.48 7.05
CA ALA A 323 18.66 -6.80 7.58
C ALA A 323 19.87 -7.74 7.53
N LEU A 324 20.55 -7.79 6.38
CA LEU A 324 21.78 -8.61 6.21
C LEU A 324 22.89 -8.19 7.16
N GLU A 325 23.17 -6.89 7.27
CA GLU A 325 24.20 -6.39 8.21
C GLU A 325 23.83 -6.66 9.67
N ALA A 326 22.54 -6.71 9.98
CA ALA A 326 22.04 -7.12 11.28
C ALA A 326 22.10 -8.64 11.51
N GLY A 327 22.49 -9.44 10.50
CA GLY A 327 22.63 -10.88 10.60
C GLY A 327 21.34 -11.66 10.38
N LEU A 328 20.30 -11.05 9.79
CA LEU A 328 19.09 -11.78 9.43
C LEU A 328 19.32 -12.62 8.16
N GLU A 329 18.73 -13.81 8.15
CA GLU A 329 18.69 -14.64 6.96
C GLU A 329 17.58 -14.15 6.02
N LEU A 330 17.88 -14.12 4.73
CA LEU A 330 16.95 -13.73 3.70
C LEU A 330 16.61 -14.93 2.79
N CYS A 331 15.39 -14.94 2.27
CA CYS A 331 14.95 -15.95 1.31
C CYS A 331 14.31 -15.27 0.09
N ASN A 332 14.10 -16.04 -0.98
CA ASN A 332 13.46 -15.59 -2.22
C ASN A 332 14.15 -14.38 -2.89
N LEU A 333 15.46 -14.30 -2.83
CA LEU A 333 16.22 -13.17 -3.37
C LEU A 333 16.24 -13.09 -4.90
N THR A 334 15.71 -14.09 -5.58
CA THR A 334 15.63 -14.18 -7.05
C THR A 334 14.30 -13.68 -7.61
N GLU A 335 13.35 -13.29 -6.76
CA GLU A 335 11.99 -12.89 -7.15
C GLU A 335 11.68 -11.41 -6.86
#